data_a9f90a2c735ae66781c4580462b3ba19
#
_entry.id   a9f90a2c735ae66781c4580462b3ba19
#
_cell.length_a   1.000
_cell.length_b   1.000
_cell.length_c   1.000
_cell.angle_alpha   90.00
_cell.angle_beta   90.00
_cell.angle_gamma   90.00
#
_symmetry.space_group_name_H-M   'P 1'
#
loop_
_entity.id
_entity.type
_entity.pdbx_description
1 polymer ?
#
loop_
_entity_poly.entity_id
_entity_poly.type
_entity_poly.pdbx_seq_one_letter_code
_entity_poly.pdbx_strand_id
1 'polypeptide(L)'
;TKAYSSPQAFLEEHDPSMPGCVVLNLSMPRVNELAVQRELVTRGSERPIIFLSGRGTVPASVEAMKAGAVDFLPKPLKGDELLSAIKVAEERDLVRLQRAAERKAAGKLIDKLTPREKEVMELVVQGHLNKNIAALIGTTEKTVKAHRGRVMHKIGVRSVAELVRLTSKVTTKPR
;
A
#
# COMPACT_ATOMS: atom_id res chain seq x y z
N THR A 1 17.29 3.23 -15.34
CA THR A 1 16.86 1.84 -15.58
C THR A 1 17.90 0.90 -15.03
N LYS A 2 17.48 -0.14 -14.31
CA LYS A 2 18.33 -1.24 -13.84
C LYS A 2 17.81 -2.54 -14.44
N ALA A 3 18.70 -3.35 -15.01
CA ALA A 3 18.34 -4.62 -15.59
C ALA A 3 18.85 -5.78 -14.72
N TYR A 4 18.06 -6.85 -14.64
CA TYR A 4 18.37 -8.06 -13.91
C TYR A 4 18.30 -9.25 -14.85
N SER A 5 19.27 -10.14 -14.75
CA SER A 5 19.33 -11.37 -15.57
C SER A 5 18.46 -12.51 -15.00
N SER A 6 18.03 -12.39 -13.75
CA SER A 6 17.15 -13.39 -13.11
C SER A 6 16.13 -12.72 -12.17
N PRO A 7 14.96 -13.35 -12.02
CA PRO A 7 13.96 -12.93 -11.05
C PRO A 7 14.46 -12.91 -9.60
N GLN A 8 15.30 -13.88 -9.24
CA GLN A 8 15.87 -13.96 -7.89
C GLN A 8 16.73 -12.77 -7.57
N ALA A 9 17.66 -12.39 -8.47
CA ALA A 9 18.50 -11.21 -8.28
C ALA A 9 17.67 -9.93 -8.15
N PHE A 10 16.58 -9.81 -8.91
CA PHE A 10 15.64 -8.69 -8.76
C PHE A 10 14.94 -8.70 -7.40
N LEU A 11 14.43 -9.85 -6.95
CA LEU A 11 13.70 -9.96 -5.68
C LEU A 11 14.58 -9.75 -4.45
N GLU A 12 15.87 -10.07 -4.53
CA GLU A 12 16.86 -9.85 -3.47
C GLU A 12 17.20 -8.36 -3.31
N GLU A 13 17.29 -7.63 -4.42
CA GLU A 13 17.61 -6.20 -4.43
C GLU A 13 16.38 -5.29 -4.46
N HIS A 14 15.18 -5.87 -4.46
CA HIS A 14 13.95 -5.09 -4.58
C HIS A 14 13.71 -4.21 -3.36
N ASP A 15 13.78 -2.90 -3.58
CA ASP A 15 13.38 -1.89 -2.59
C ASP A 15 12.00 -1.31 -2.96
N PRO A 16 10.94 -1.59 -2.16
CA PRO A 16 9.60 -1.08 -2.43
C PRO A 16 9.47 0.45 -2.33
N SER A 17 10.45 1.13 -1.72
CA SER A 17 10.45 2.59 -1.60
C SER A 17 10.96 3.32 -2.84
N MET A 18 11.70 2.62 -3.71
CA MET A 18 12.22 3.19 -4.96
C MET A 18 11.07 3.48 -5.93
N PRO A 19 11.06 4.64 -6.60
CA PRO A 19 10.06 4.95 -7.62
C PRO A 19 10.26 4.12 -8.90
N GLY A 20 9.19 3.96 -9.67
CA GLY A 20 9.19 3.35 -10.99
C GLY A 20 8.38 2.06 -11.09
N CYS A 21 8.40 1.44 -12.25
CA CYS A 21 7.72 0.18 -12.55
C CYS A 21 8.70 -0.96 -12.83
N VAL A 22 8.18 -2.17 -12.84
CA VAL A 22 8.91 -3.38 -13.22
C VAL A 22 8.43 -3.83 -14.59
N VAL A 23 9.35 -4.06 -15.52
CA VAL A 23 9.05 -4.66 -16.83
C VAL A 23 9.56 -6.10 -16.80
N LEU A 24 8.66 -7.06 -16.91
CA LEU A 24 8.95 -8.50 -16.88
C LEU A 24 8.78 -9.12 -18.26
N ASN A 25 9.81 -9.84 -18.70
CA ASN A 25 9.78 -10.55 -19.98
C ASN A 25 9.31 -11.99 -19.79
N LEU A 26 8.11 -12.33 -20.27
CA LEU A 26 7.49 -13.67 -20.22
C LEU A 26 8.04 -14.67 -21.25
N SER A 27 9.28 -14.59 -21.67
CA SER A 27 9.84 -15.46 -22.72
C SER A 27 10.83 -16.50 -22.19
N MET A 28 11.02 -16.62 -20.89
CA MET A 28 11.99 -17.55 -20.32
C MET A 28 11.35 -18.90 -19.98
N PRO A 29 11.78 -20.03 -20.59
CA PRO A 29 11.10 -21.32 -20.45
C PRO A 29 11.25 -22.00 -19.08
N ARG A 30 11.91 -21.40 -18.12
CA ARG A 30 12.22 -21.99 -16.80
C ARG A 30 11.77 -21.19 -15.59
N VAL A 31 11.18 -20.03 -15.78
CA VAL A 31 10.76 -19.19 -14.66
C VAL A 31 9.31 -18.79 -14.84
N ASN A 32 8.50 -19.11 -13.86
CA ASN A 32 7.12 -18.62 -13.79
C ASN A 32 7.17 -17.16 -13.36
N GLU A 33 7.22 -16.23 -14.33
CA GLU A 33 7.29 -14.80 -14.09
C GLU A 33 6.04 -14.26 -13.37
N LEU A 34 4.93 -14.99 -13.49
CA LEU A 34 3.75 -14.76 -12.64
C LEU A 34 4.06 -15.08 -11.16
N ALA A 35 5.04 -15.96 -10.89
CA ALA A 35 5.52 -16.18 -9.52
C ALA A 35 6.25 -14.96 -8.97
N VAL A 36 6.95 -14.19 -9.80
CA VAL A 36 7.57 -12.92 -9.38
C VAL A 36 6.50 -11.91 -8.94
N GLN A 37 5.42 -11.79 -9.71
CA GLN A 37 4.30 -10.93 -9.35
C GLN A 37 3.66 -11.38 -8.03
N ARG A 38 3.40 -12.68 -7.87
CA ARG A 38 2.86 -13.25 -6.62
C ARG A 38 3.80 -13.00 -5.44
N GLU A 39 5.11 -13.19 -5.63
CA GLU A 39 6.11 -12.97 -4.60
C GLU A 39 6.17 -11.50 -4.18
N LEU A 40 6.12 -10.55 -5.12
CA LEU A 40 6.03 -9.13 -4.81
C LEU A 40 4.79 -8.80 -4.00
N VAL A 41 3.62 -9.33 -4.39
CA VAL A 41 2.37 -9.17 -3.64
C VAL A 41 2.49 -9.76 -2.22
N THR A 42 3.08 -10.95 -2.08
CA THR A 42 3.32 -11.60 -0.79
C THR A 42 4.22 -10.77 0.12
N ARG A 43 5.24 -10.11 -0.45
CA ARG A 43 6.12 -9.16 0.26
C ARG A 43 5.46 -7.80 0.52
N GLY A 44 4.20 -7.61 0.16
CA GLY A 44 3.47 -6.35 0.31
C GLY A 44 3.92 -5.24 -0.64
N SER A 45 4.58 -5.58 -1.73
CA SER A 45 4.96 -4.62 -2.76
C SER A 45 3.81 -4.40 -3.73
N GLU A 46 3.36 -3.16 -3.84
CA GLU A 46 2.34 -2.71 -4.80
C GLU A 46 2.99 -2.06 -6.03
N ARG A 47 4.28 -2.37 -6.32
CA ARG A 47 5.00 -1.79 -7.46
C ARG A 47 4.32 -2.16 -8.77
N PRO A 48 4.04 -1.21 -9.67
CA PRO A 48 3.43 -1.48 -10.96
C PRO A 48 4.27 -2.43 -11.81
N ILE A 49 3.63 -3.41 -12.44
CA ILE A 49 4.27 -4.41 -13.28
C ILE A 49 3.68 -4.34 -14.68
N ILE A 50 4.56 -4.35 -15.69
CA ILE A 50 4.24 -4.49 -17.11
C ILE A 50 4.85 -5.80 -17.59
N PHE A 51 4.05 -6.65 -18.23
CA PHE A 51 4.55 -7.88 -18.85
C PHE A 51 4.81 -7.70 -20.34
N LEU A 52 5.95 -8.25 -20.81
CA LEU A 52 6.26 -8.38 -22.22
C LEU A 52 6.23 -9.85 -22.61
N SER A 53 5.49 -10.24 -23.64
CA SER A 53 5.36 -11.66 -24.00
C SER A 53 5.53 -11.89 -25.51
N GLY A 54 6.41 -12.83 -25.87
CA GLY A 54 6.55 -13.33 -27.25
C GLY A 54 5.57 -14.43 -27.62
N ARG A 55 4.99 -15.11 -26.62
CA ARG A 55 4.05 -16.24 -26.80
C ARG A 55 2.94 -16.20 -25.75
N GLY A 56 2.45 -14.99 -25.43
CA GLY A 56 1.40 -14.82 -24.42
C GLY A 56 0.11 -15.54 -24.83
N THR A 57 -0.35 -16.43 -23.96
CA THR A 57 -1.67 -17.04 -24.10
C THR A 57 -2.70 -16.14 -23.42
N VAL A 58 -3.94 -16.13 -23.93
CA VAL A 58 -5.05 -15.40 -23.32
C VAL A 58 -5.20 -15.72 -21.82
N PRO A 59 -5.11 -16.98 -21.36
CA PRO A 59 -5.16 -17.28 -19.92
C PRO A 59 -4.07 -16.60 -19.11
N ALA A 60 -2.82 -16.57 -19.59
CA ALA A 60 -1.71 -15.93 -18.87
C ALA A 60 -1.87 -14.41 -18.77
N SER A 61 -2.33 -13.74 -19.83
CA SER A 61 -2.59 -12.31 -19.80
C SER A 61 -3.73 -11.96 -18.83
N VAL A 62 -4.80 -12.75 -18.84
CA VAL A 62 -5.94 -12.57 -17.90
C VAL A 62 -5.49 -12.78 -16.45
N GLU A 63 -4.65 -13.78 -16.18
CA GLU A 63 -4.13 -14.02 -14.82
C GLU A 63 -3.25 -12.86 -14.36
N ALA A 64 -2.32 -12.38 -15.19
CA ALA A 64 -1.46 -11.23 -14.88
C ALA A 64 -2.28 -9.97 -14.57
N MET A 65 -3.27 -9.67 -15.41
CA MET A 65 -4.14 -8.50 -15.22
C MET A 65 -5.00 -8.62 -13.96
N LYS A 66 -5.57 -9.79 -13.67
CA LYS A 66 -6.33 -10.05 -12.43
C LYS A 66 -5.44 -9.93 -11.18
N ALA A 67 -4.18 -10.27 -11.29
CA ALA A 67 -3.19 -10.11 -10.22
C ALA A 67 -2.65 -8.68 -10.09
N GLY A 68 -3.19 -7.70 -10.87
CA GLY A 68 -2.91 -6.27 -10.73
C GLY A 68 -1.78 -5.75 -11.62
N ALA A 69 -1.39 -6.47 -12.68
CA ALA A 69 -0.49 -5.90 -13.67
C ALA A 69 -1.06 -4.61 -14.29
N VAL A 70 -0.18 -3.69 -14.63
CA VAL A 70 -0.57 -2.44 -15.30
C VAL A 70 -0.93 -2.71 -16.75
N ASP A 71 -0.11 -3.53 -17.41
CA ASP A 71 -0.30 -3.88 -18.81
C ASP A 71 0.39 -5.20 -19.16
N PHE A 72 -0.01 -5.75 -20.32
CA PHE A 72 0.51 -6.98 -20.89
C PHE A 72 0.70 -6.78 -22.39
N LEU A 73 1.95 -6.59 -22.82
CA LEU A 73 2.31 -6.19 -24.18
C LEU A 73 2.86 -7.37 -24.98
N PRO A 74 2.26 -7.70 -26.15
CA PRO A 74 2.77 -8.75 -27.02
C PRO A 74 4.02 -8.28 -27.79
N LYS A 75 4.95 -9.20 -28.06
CA LYS A 75 6.06 -9.00 -28.99
C LYS A 75 5.65 -9.42 -30.42
N PRO A 76 6.07 -8.73 -31.47
CA PRO A 76 7.01 -7.61 -31.52
C PRO A 76 6.39 -6.31 -30.99
N LEU A 77 7.15 -5.57 -30.17
CA LEU A 77 6.71 -4.41 -29.45
C LEU A 77 7.08 -3.12 -30.20
N LYS A 78 6.16 -2.17 -30.30
CA LYS A 78 6.46 -0.82 -30.73
C LYS A 78 6.95 0.02 -29.55
N GLY A 79 7.99 0.83 -29.76
CA GLY A 79 8.56 1.67 -28.71
C GLY A 79 7.54 2.57 -28.03
N ASP A 80 6.62 3.14 -28.79
CA ASP A 80 5.58 4.06 -28.29
C ASP A 80 4.57 3.34 -27.38
N GLU A 81 4.26 2.07 -27.65
CA GLU A 81 3.38 1.25 -26.81
C GLU A 81 3.99 1.01 -25.42
N LEU A 82 5.29 0.65 -25.39
CA LEU A 82 6.01 0.47 -24.14
C LEU A 82 6.12 1.77 -23.34
N LEU A 83 6.47 2.89 -24.02
CA LEU A 83 6.57 4.19 -23.37
C LEU A 83 5.23 4.64 -22.79
N SER A 84 4.13 4.37 -23.48
CA SER A 84 2.78 4.68 -23.01
C SER A 84 2.42 3.86 -21.77
N ALA A 85 2.70 2.56 -21.78
CA ALA A 85 2.48 1.68 -20.63
C ALA A 85 3.34 2.10 -19.41
N ILE A 86 4.60 2.48 -19.63
CA ILE A 86 5.49 2.98 -18.57
C ILE A 86 4.93 4.27 -17.96
N LYS A 87 4.45 5.23 -18.76
CA LYS A 87 3.84 6.45 -18.23
C LYS A 87 2.66 6.15 -17.30
N VAL A 88 1.76 5.28 -17.72
CA VAL A 88 0.62 4.86 -16.88
C VAL A 88 1.11 4.18 -15.60
N ALA A 89 2.15 3.35 -15.69
CA ALA A 89 2.75 2.70 -14.53
C ALA A 89 3.39 3.71 -13.57
N GLU A 90 4.11 4.70 -14.08
CA GLU A 90 4.71 5.76 -13.27
C GLU A 90 3.66 6.60 -12.54
N GLU A 91 2.55 6.97 -13.20
CA GLU A 91 1.44 7.66 -12.56
C GLU A 91 0.83 6.85 -11.41
N ARG A 92 0.62 5.54 -11.60
CA ARG A 92 0.16 4.64 -10.54
C ARG A 92 1.16 4.56 -9.40
N ASP A 93 2.45 4.50 -9.71
CA ASP A 93 3.51 4.45 -8.72
C ASP A 93 3.61 5.72 -7.86
N LEU A 94 3.45 6.90 -8.47
CA LEU A 94 3.39 8.16 -7.73
C LEU A 94 2.27 8.14 -6.69
N VAL A 95 1.08 7.70 -7.06
CA VAL A 95 -0.06 7.58 -6.12
C VAL A 95 0.25 6.57 -5.01
N ARG A 96 0.87 5.44 -5.35
CA ARG A 96 1.32 4.42 -4.39
C ARG A 96 2.29 5.00 -3.37
N LEU A 97 3.33 5.68 -3.85
CA LEU A 97 4.37 6.29 -3.00
C LEU A 97 3.78 7.36 -2.08
N GLN A 98 2.88 8.19 -2.61
CA GLN A 98 2.19 9.20 -1.81
C GLN A 98 1.36 8.55 -0.70
N ARG A 99 0.57 7.52 -1.01
CA ARG A 99 -0.21 6.78 0.01
C ARG A 99 0.69 6.12 1.06
N ALA A 100 1.82 5.54 0.65
CA ALA A 100 2.78 4.94 1.57
C ALA A 100 3.41 6.00 2.51
N ALA A 101 3.77 7.17 1.98
CA ALA A 101 4.28 8.28 2.77
C ALA A 101 3.24 8.81 3.77
N GLU A 102 1.98 8.97 3.33
CA GLU A 102 0.87 9.38 4.19
C GLU A 102 0.59 8.37 5.31
N ARG A 103 0.61 7.07 4.98
CA ARG A 103 0.46 5.97 5.96
C ARG A 103 1.57 6.01 7.00
N LYS A 104 2.83 6.15 6.56
CA LYS A 104 3.99 6.25 7.43
C LYS A 104 3.92 7.47 8.35
N ALA A 105 3.50 8.62 7.81
CA ALA A 105 3.31 9.85 8.59
C ALA A 105 2.21 9.69 9.65
N ALA A 106 1.06 9.11 9.27
CA ALA A 106 -0.04 8.84 10.20
C ALA A 106 0.39 7.85 11.30
N GLY A 107 1.12 6.77 10.95
CA GLY A 107 1.66 5.81 11.91
C GLY A 107 2.55 6.48 12.95
N LYS A 108 3.49 7.33 12.52
CA LYS A 108 4.37 8.09 13.43
C LYS A 108 3.61 8.99 14.41
N LEU A 109 2.45 9.53 14.01
CA LEU A 109 1.62 10.33 14.91
C LEU A 109 0.93 9.44 15.95
N ILE A 110 0.39 8.30 15.53
CA ILE A 110 -0.25 7.33 16.43
C ILE A 110 0.76 6.75 17.42
N ASP A 111 2.01 6.56 17.02
CA ASP A 111 3.07 6.04 17.91
C ASP A 111 3.45 6.99 19.06
N LYS A 112 3.11 8.29 18.96
CA LYS A 112 3.26 9.24 20.07
C LYS A 112 2.24 9.05 21.18
N LEU A 113 1.19 8.28 20.95
CA LEU A 113 0.14 8.02 21.94
C LEU A 113 0.61 6.95 22.94
N THR A 114 0.26 7.16 24.21
CA THR A 114 0.40 6.13 25.23
C THR A 114 -0.58 4.98 24.96
N PRO A 115 -0.35 3.76 25.54
CA PRO A 115 -1.29 2.65 25.37
C PRO A 115 -2.73 3.02 25.69
N ARG A 116 -2.94 3.79 26.76
CA ARG A 116 -4.27 4.24 27.18
C ARG A 116 -4.90 5.26 26.22
N GLU A 117 -4.09 6.13 25.63
CA GLU A 117 -4.57 7.06 24.62
C GLU A 117 -4.91 6.34 23.31
N LYS A 118 -4.15 5.28 22.91
CA LYS A 118 -4.47 4.43 21.75
C LYS A 118 -5.80 3.71 21.95
N GLU A 119 -6.03 3.11 23.11
CA GLU A 119 -7.30 2.46 23.45
C GLU A 119 -8.50 3.41 23.39
N VAL A 120 -8.36 4.62 23.95
CA VAL A 120 -9.40 5.65 23.83
C VAL A 120 -9.60 6.11 22.39
N MET A 121 -8.52 6.29 21.62
CA MET A 121 -8.59 6.65 20.20
C MET A 121 -9.39 5.62 19.40
N GLU A 122 -9.11 4.34 19.58
CA GLU A 122 -9.78 3.25 18.86
C GLU A 122 -11.29 3.24 19.12
N LEU A 123 -11.70 3.39 20.38
CA LEU A 123 -13.11 3.45 20.75
C LEU A 123 -13.81 4.72 20.23
N VAL A 124 -13.10 5.86 20.20
CA VAL A 124 -13.61 7.10 19.60
C VAL A 124 -13.83 6.95 18.09
N VAL A 125 -12.90 6.31 17.39
CA VAL A 125 -12.99 6.05 15.94
C VAL A 125 -14.14 5.09 15.61
N GLN A 126 -14.44 4.15 16.52
CA GLN A 126 -15.61 3.26 16.42
C GLN A 126 -16.94 3.97 16.71
N GLY A 127 -16.92 5.24 17.13
CA GLY A 127 -18.11 6.05 17.37
C GLY A 127 -18.67 5.96 18.79
N HIS A 128 -17.95 5.36 19.75
CA HIS A 128 -18.41 5.29 21.14
C HIS A 128 -18.47 6.66 21.81
N LEU A 129 -19.54 6.89 22.60
CA LEU A 129 -19.69 8.07 23.45
C LEU A 129 -18.78 7.96 24.68
N ASN A 130 -18.39 9.09 25.28
CA ASN A 130 -17.50 9.10 26.44
C ASN A 130 -17.99 8.23 27.60
N LYS A 131 -19.31 8.20 27.86
CA LYS A 131 -19.94 7.37 28.89
C LYS A 131 -19.65 5.88 28.63
N ASN A 132 -19.84 5.43 27.38
CA ASN A 132 -19.62 4.03 27.02
C ASN A 132 -18.13 3.67 27.07
N ILE A 133 -17.26 4.56 26.61
CA ILE A 133 -15.80 4.39 26.70
C ILE A 133 -15.40 4.26 28.17
N ALA A 134 -15.90 5.13 29.05
CA ALA A 134 -15.60 5.10 30.49
C ALA A 134 -15.96 3.78 31.13
N ALA A 135 -17.14 3.22 30.79
CA ALA A 135 -17.58 1.91 31.27
C ALA A 135 -16.69 0.77 30.74
N LEU A 136 -16.37 0.79 29.44
CA LEU A 136 -15.55 -0.25 28.77
C LEU A 136 -14.12 -0.34 29.35
N ILE A 137 -13.51 0.81 29.63
CA ILE A 137 -12.11 0.86 30.07
C ILE A 137 -11.94 1.08 31.60
N GLY A 138 -13.03 1.03 32.38
CA GLY A 138 -13.00 1.08 33.84
C GLY A 138 -12.53 2.45 34.38
N THR A 139 -13.06 3.57 33.87
CA THR A 139 -12.66 4.92 34.29
C THR A 139 -13.87 5.88 34.33
N THR A 140 -13.63 7.16 34.54
CA THR A 140 -14.67 8.20 34.54
C THR A 140 -14.78 8.90 33.18
N GLU A 141 -15.95 9.45 32.85
CA GLU A 141 -16.14 10.27 31.66
C GLU A 141 -15.20 11.49 31.62
N LYS A 142 -14.90 12.08 32.77
CA LYS A 142 -13.94 13.18 32.89
C LYS A 142 -12.55 12.75 32.46
N THR A 143 -12.12 11.55 32.84
CA THR A 143 -10.83 10.99 32.45
C THR A 143 -10.79 10.68 30.96
N VAL A 144 -11.87 10.11 30.39
CA VAL A 144 -11.99 9.86 28.94
C VAL A 144 -11.90 11.18 28.16
N LYS A 145 -12.62 12.24 28.60
CA LYS A 145 -12.55 13.56 27.98
C LYS A 145 -11.13 14.13 27.99
N ALA A 146 -10.39 13.95 29.09
CA ALA A 146 -8.99 14.36 29.18
C ALA A 146 -8.09 13.56 28.21
N HIS A 147 -8.24 12.23 28.12
CA HIS A 147 -7.50 11.42 27.15
C HIS A 147 -7.83 11.80 25.71
N ARG A 148 -9.10 12.01 25.37
CA ARG A 148 -9.49 12.49 24.02
C ARG A 148 -8.81 13.83 23.68
N GLY A 149 -8.79 14.77 24.60
CA GLY A 149 -8.09 16.04 24.40
C GLY A 149 -6.60 15.86 24.09
N ARG A 150 -5.92 15.00 24.85
CA ARG A 150 -4.51 14.66 24.61
C ARG A 150 -4.29 13.96 23.27
N VAL A 151 -5.15 13.02 22.90
CA VAL A 151 -5.13 12.33 21.59
C VAL A 151 -5.23 13.34 20.46
N MET A 152 -6.27 14.19 20.49
CA MET A 152 -6.49 15.20 19.46
C MET A 152 -5.30 16.16 19.34
N HIS A 153 -4.75 16.60 20.46
CA HIS A 153 -3.57 17.48 20.52
C HIS A 153 -2.31 16.80 19.95
N LYS A 154 -1.99 15.57 20.40
CA LYS A 154 -0.78 14.85 19.97
C LYS A 154 -0.81 14.47 18.50
N ILE A 155 -1.99 14.13 17.99
CA ILE A 155 -2.19 13.80 16.56
C ILE A 155 -2.28 15.06 15.71
N GLY A 156 -2.67 16.20 16.29
CA GLY A 156 -2.82 17.48 15.59
C GLY A 156 -4.12 17.60 14.79
N VAL A 157 -5.20 16.95 15.23
CA VAL A 157 -6.52 16.99 14.59
C VAL A 157 -7.52 17.81 15.42
N ARG A 158 -8.48 18.43 14.74
CA ARG A 158 -9.48 19.32 15.36
C ARG A 158 -10.86 18.69 15.50
N SER A 159 -11.10 17.56 14.81
CA SER A 159 -12.40 16.88 14.81
C SER A 159 -12.25 15.37 14.83
N VAL A 160 -13.28 14.67 15.32
CA VAL A 160 -13.34 13.20 15.25
C VAL A 160 -13.31 12.72 13.79
N ALA A 161 -13.93 13.46 12.88
CA ALA A 161 -13.90 13.13 11.45
C ALA A 161 -12.47 13.18 10.86
N GLU A 162 -11.63 14.12 11.29
CA GLU A 162 -10.21 14.16 10.91
C GLU A 162 -9.44 12.99 11.52
N LEU A 163 -9.73 12.65 12.78
CA LEU A 163 -9.14 11.50 13.46
C LEU A 163 -9.45 10.20 12.72
N VAL A 164 -10.72 9.98 12.37
CA VAL A 164 -11.16 8.81 11.58
C VAL A 164 -10.43 8.76 10.23
N ARG A 165 -10.34 9.89 9.50
CA ARG A 165 -9.61 9.96 8.22
C ARG A 165 -8.13 9.65 8.38
N LEU A 166 -7.49 10.06 9.45
CA LEU A 166 -6.08 9.79 9.70
C LEU A 166 -5.87 8.31 10.05
N THR A 167 -6.67 7.75 10.94
CA THR A 167 -6.55 6.34 11.35
C THR A 167 -6.87 5.37 10.23
N SER A 168 -7.85 5.69 9.35
CA SER A 168 -8.17 4.84 8.19
C SER A 168 -6.98 4.67 7.24
N LYS A 169 -6.08 5.66 7.12
CA LYS A 169 -4.85 5.54 6.32
C LYS A 169 -3.93 4.44 6.82
N VAL A 170 -3.92 4.17 8.12
CA VAL A 170 -3.05 3.14 8.73
C VAL A 170 -3.73 1.77 8.72
N THR A 171 -5.05 1.72 8.90
CA THR A 171 -5.83 0.47 9.03
C THR A 171 -6.11 -0.18 7.67
N THR A 172 -6.14 0.60 6.59
CA THR A 172 -6.40 0.06 5.24
C THR A 172 -5.22 -0.77 4.79
N LYS A 173 -5.32 -2.13 4.92
CA LYS A 173 -4.39 -3.06 4.27
C LYS A 173 -4.42 -2.82 2.75
N PRO A 174 -3.28 -2.91 2.07
CA PRO A 174 -3.26 -2.97 0.61
C PRO A 174 -4.16 -4.14 0.14
N ARG A 175 -4.97 -3.86 -0.87
CA ARG A 175 -5.79 -4.88 -1.55
C ARG A 175 -4.93 -5.71 -2.46
#